data_713ce25a2a898320d41d8143576c0f83
#
_entry.id   713ce25a2a898320d41d8143576c0f83
#
_cell.length_a   1.000
_cell.length_b   1.000
_cell.length_c   1.000
_cell.angle_alpha   90.00
_cell.angle_beta   90.00
_cell.angle_gamma   90.00
#
_symmetry.space_group_name_H-M   'P 1'
#
loop_
_entity.id
_entity.type
_entity.pdbx_description
1 polymer ?
#
loop_
_entity_poly.entity_id
_entity_poly.type
_entity_poly.pdbx_seq_one_letter_code
_entity_poly.pdbx_strand_id
1 'polypeptide(L)'
;MRECNGISDNEFELIPYDAGMLPSYQLAPEPSATHGTVVVHGGFDSYIEEWFPALLALRDAGFRVIAFDGPGQGGALEECGLTMSEQWEKPVAAVLDHFGLEDVTLLGFSLGGGLAIRAAAFEPRARRVIADDIMTDFLPVNLRGQGPGANVLVPVMLAMHARGALNALLRARMRSSLVAEWGIRQGMHVQGASTPAEFFEAVQRYTTLPISHLVRGDVLLMAGSEDHYVPLEQLPAQLKALTAARSVTARVFTREEQAQNHCQVGNFGLSLRVIIDWISERTAAS
;
A
#
# COMPACT_ATOMS: atom_id res chain seq x y z
N MET A 1 -2.42 1.74 22.21
CA MET A 1 -3.06 0.79 21.27
C MET A 1 -2.57 -0.65 21.43
N ARG A 2 -1.27 -0.92 21.56
CA ARG A 2 -0.73 -2.28 21.71
C ARG A 2 -1.40 -3.09 22.82
N GLU A 3 -1.39 -2.57 24.04
CA GLU A 3 -1.99 -3.24 25.22
C GLU A 3 -3.49 -3.58 25.04
N CYS A 4 -4.26 -2.67 24.41
CA CYS A 4 -5.69 -2.89 24.16
C CYS A 4 -5.97 -4.04 23.18
N ASN A 5 -4.99 -4.40 22.35
CA ASN A 5 -5.05 -5.47 21.37
C ASN A 5 -4.29 -6.74 21.82
N GLY A 6 -3.78 -6.76 23.06
CA GLY A 6 -3.03 -7.89 23.60
C GLY A 6 -1.66 -8.11 22.93
N ILE A 7 -1.12 -7.07 22.29
CA ILE A 7 0.21 -7.11 21.68
C ILE A 7 1.23 -6.71 22.72
N SER A 8 2.19 -7.59 22.98
CA SER A 8 3.24 -7.41 23.97
C SER A 8 4.41 -6.57 23.43
N ASP A 9 5.18 -5.98 24.33
CA ASP A 9 6.37 -5.21 23.93
C ASP A 9 7.42 -6.09 23.22
N ASN A 10 7.43 -7.39 23.46
CA ASN A 10 8.33 -8.34 22.81
C ASN A 10 7.97 -8.60 21.34
N GLU A 11 6.78 -8.22 20.91
CA GLU A 11 6.31 -8.33 19.53
C GLU A 11 6.62 -7.08 18.70
N PHE A 12 7.17 -6.03 19.31
CA PHE A 12 7.59 -4.79 18.66
C PHE A 12 9.10 -4.71 18.59
N GLU A 13 9.63 -4.33 17.42
CA GLU A 13 11.05 -4.05 17.23
C GLU A 13 11.29 -2.98 16.16
N LEU A 14 12.50 -2.42 16.18
CA LEU A 14 12.95 -1.40 15.24
C LEU A 14 13.99 -2.01 14.30
N ILE A 15 13.70 -2.03 13.00
CA ILE A 15 14.58 -2.57 11.96
C ILE A 15 15.48 -1.43 11.44
N PRO A 16 16.81 -1.54 11.49
CA PRO A 16 17.69 -0.54 10.89
C PRO A 16 17.46 -0.39 9.38
N TYR A 17 17.25 0.83 8.92
CA TYR A 17 17.05 1.12 7.50
C TYR A 17 17.53 2.53 7.16
N ASP A 18 18.44 2.63 6.19
CA ASP A 18 19.02 3.90 5.73
C ASP A 18 19.56 4.74 6.93
N ALA A 19 19.10 5.97 7.09
CA ALA A 19 19.50 6.84 8.21
C ALA A 19 18.54 6.76 9.42
N GLY A 20 17.62 5.78 9.45
CA GLY A 20 16.59 5.65 10.48
C GLY A 20 16.23 4.21 10.82
N MET A 21 15.00 4.03 11.26
CA MET A 21 14.44 2.74 11.66
C MET A 21 13.06 2.53 11.04
N LEU A 22 12.71 1.28 10.78
CA LEU A 22 11.34 0.87 10.43
C LEU A 22 10.71 0.23 11.68
N PRO A 23 9.71 0.86 12.31
CA PRO A 23 8.92 0.24 13.36
C PRO A 23 8.23 -1.02 12.81
N SER A 24 8.33 -2.12 13.54
CA SER A 24 7.77 -3.40 13.09
C SER A 24 7.16 -4.20 14.23
N TYR A 25 6.21 -5.06 13.85
CA TYR A 25 5.57 -6.04 14.73
C TYR A 25 5.77 -7.44 14.17
N GLN A 26 6.14 -8.38 15.03
CA GLN A 26 6.18 -9.79 14.72
C GLN A 26 5.16 -10.52 15.56
N LEU A 27 4.08 -11.03 14.93
CA LEU A 27 3.06 -11.82 15.59
C LEU A 27 3.23 -13.29 15.19
N ALA A 28 3.53 -14.13 16.17
CA ALA A 28 3.67 -15.57 15.96
C ALA A 28 2.30 -16.25 16.08
N PRO A 29 1.96 -17.21 15.18
CA PRO A 29 0.79 -18.07 15.39
C PRO A 29 1.04 -19.05 16.53
N GLU A 30 -0.02 -19.73 17.00
CA GLU A 30 0.15 -20.87 17.88
C GLU A 30 1.03 -21.94 17.22
N PRO A 31 1.90 -22.64 17.99
CA PRO A 31 2.96 -23.49 17.42
C PRO A 31 2.51 -24.59 16.46
N SER A 32 1.24 -24.99 16.55
CA SER A 32 0.65 -26.06 15.72
C SER A 32 0.15 -25.63 14.35
N ALA A 33 0.15 -24.33 14.05
CA ALA A 33 -0.53 -23.76 12.88
C ALA A 33 0.40 -22.82 12.10
N THR A 34 1.45 -23.36 11.45
CA THR A 34 2.35 -22.53 10.63
C THR A 34 1.99 -22.67 9.15
N HIS A 35 1.23 -21.71 8.62
CA HIS A 35 0.76 -21.69 7.23
C HIS A 35 1.61 -20.79 6.32
N GLY A 36 2.78 -20.32 6.79
CA GLY A 36 3.65 -19.41 6.06
C GLY A 36 3.73 -18.02 6.71
N THR A 37 4.43 -17.10 6.04
CA THR A 37 4.65 -15.74 6.54
C THR A 37 3.94 -14.70 5.66
N VAL A 38 3.21 -13.80 6.29
CA VAL A 38 2.59 -12.62 5.66
C VAL A 38 3.31 -11.38 6.14
N VAL A 39 3.85 -10.59 5.21
CA VAL A 39 4.46 -9.29 5.47
C VAL A 39 3.47 -8.20 5.09
N VAL A 40 3.12 -7.35 6.04
CA VAL A 40 2.03 -6.37 5.91
C VAL A 40 2.57 -4.96 6.04
N HIS A 41 2.08 -4.06 5.19
CA HIS A 41 2.35 -2.63 5.31
C HIS A 41 1.13 -1.80 4.86
N GLY A 42 1.08 -0.58 5.35
CA GLY A 42 0.04 0.37 5.02
C GLY A 42 0.28 1.13 3.72
N GLY A 43 -0.47 2.21 3.55
CA GLY A 43 -0.48 3.08 2.39
C GLY A 43 0.08 4.48 2.62
N PHE A 44 -0.61 5.49 2.08
CA PHE A 44 -0.12 6.85 1.97
C PHE A 44 -0.07 7.64 3.30
N ASP A 45 -1.04 7.42 4.17
CA ASP A 45 -1.22 8.14 5.44
C ASP A 45 -1.43 7.19 6.61
N SER A 46 -0.79 6.01 6.52
CA SER A 46 -1.05 4.87 7.40
C SER A 46 -0.04 4.79 8.54
N TYR A 47 -0.55 4.34 9.69
CA TYR A 47 0.20 3.76 10.78
C TYR A 47 -0.11 2.27 10.83
N ILE A 48 0.88 1.42 11.01
CA ILE A 48 0.66 -0.04 11.00
C ILE A 48 -0.31 -0.50 12.11
N GLU A 49 -0.41 0.26 13.19
CA GLU A 49 -1.33 -0.01 14.29
C GLU A 49 -2.81 0.11 13.92
N GLU A 50 -3.15 0.80 12.84
CA GLU A 50 -4.53 0.86 12.32
C GLU A 50 -5.01 -0.52 11.86
N TRP A 51 -4.07 -1.37 11.45
CA TRP A 51 -4.32 -2.68 10.87
C TRP A 51 -4.26 -3.83 11.89
N PHE A 52 -4.09 -3.55 13.20
CA PHE A 52 -4.04 -4.60 14.23
C PHE A 52 -5.17 -5.63 14.13
N PRO A 53 -6.43 -5.27 13.87
CA PRO A 53 -7.49 -6.29 13.68
C PRO A 53 -7.18 -7.25 12.53
N ALA A 54 -6.60 -6.77 11.43
CA ALA A 54 -6.19 -7.63 10.31
C ALA A 54 -5.00 -8.51 10.67
N LEU A 55 -3.99 -7.93 11.34
CA LEU A 55 -2.79 -8.66 11.75
C LEU A 55 -3.13 -9.80 12.71
N LEU A 56 -4.01 -9.54 13.68
CA LEU A 56 -4.49 -10.55 14.63
C LEU A 56 -5.31 -11.64 13.93
N ALA A 57 -6.18 -11.27 12.99
CA ALA A 57 -6.96 -12.26 12.23
C ALA A 57 -6.06 -13.17 11.39
N LEU A 58 -4.99 -12.63 10.77
CA LEU A 58 -4.01 -13.44 10.03
C LEU A 58 -3.23 -14.37 10.97
N ARG A 59 -2.78 -13.86 12.12
CA ARG A 59 -2.11 -14.68 13.15
C ARG A 59 -3.02 -15.83 13.62
N ASP A 60 -4.26 -15.51 13.94
CA ASP A 60 -5.24 -16.50 14.46
C ASP A 60 -5.64 -17.53 13.37
N ALA A 61 -5.48 -17.17 12.09
CA ALA A 61 -5.60 -18.09 10.97
C ALA A 61 -4.32 -18.95 10.74
N GLY A 62 -3.30 -18.82 11.58
CA GLY A 62 -2.10 -19.68 11.57
C GLY A 62 -0.91 -19.12 10.76
N PHE A 63 -0.92 -17.86 10.39
CA PHE A 63 0.21 -17.22 9.71
C PHE A 63 1.17 -16.54 10.69
N ARG A 64 2.47 -16.64 10.43
CA ARG A 64 3.43 -15.69 11.00
C ARG A 64 3.22 -14.34 10.32
N VAL A 65 2.95 -13.29 11.10
CA VAL A 65 2.72 -11.94 10.58
C VAL A 65 3.89 -11.05 10.93
N ILE A 66 4.49 -10.42 9.94
CA ILE A 66 5.43 -9.32 10.09
C ILE A 66 4.76 -8.07 9.54
N ALA A 67 4.62 -7.05 10.36
CA ALA A 67 3.99 -5.81 9.92
C ALA A 67 4.93 -4.64 10.20
N PHE A 68 5.03 -3.67 9.29
CA PHE A 68 5.99 -2.58 9.46
C PHE A 68 5.48 -1.24 8.89
N ASP A 69 5.94 -0.16 9.51
CA ASP A 69 5.90 1.17 8.90
C ASP A 69 7.14 1.35 8.01
N GLY A 70 6.92 1.54 6.73
CA GLY A 70 7.98 1.88 5.78
C GLY A 70 8.22 3.39 5.69
N PRO A 71 9.18 3.83 4.85
CA PRO A 71 9.43 5.25 4.63
C PRO A 71 8.14 5.99 4.23
N GLY A 72 7.86 7.12 4.87
CA GLY A 72 6.65 7.90 4.68
C GLY A 72 5.44 7.42 5.48
N GLN A 73 5.59 6.39 6.32
CA GLN A 73 4.52 5.84 7.15
C GLN A 73 4.88 5.95 8.63
N GLY A 74 3.87 6.13 9.47
CA GLY A 74 3.91 6.02 10.92
C GLY A 74 5.19 6.51 11.58
N GLY A 75 5.76 5.71 12.45
CA GLY A 75 6.98 6.05 13.19
C GLY A 75 8.22 6.19 12.31
N ALA A 76 8.29 5.55 11.14
CA ALA A 76 9.41 5.71 10.22
C ALA A 76 9.49 7.16 9.68
N LEU A 77 8.34 7.79 9.43
CA LEU A 77 8.27 9.20 9.05
C LEU A 77 8.42 10.12 10.26
N GLU A 78 7.58 9.93 11.29
CA GLU A 78 7.39 10.92 12.35
C GLU A 78 8.57 10.95 13.34
N GLU A 79 9.21 9.81 13.59
CA GLU A 79 10.33 9.71 14.55
C GLU A 79 11.70 9.73 13.86
N CYS A 80 11.79 9.22 12.62
CA CYS A 80 13.07 9.10 11.91
C CYS A 80 13.18 10.02 10.69
N GLY A 81 12.10 10.69 10.26
CA GLY A 81 12.12 11.59 9.09
C GLY A 81 12.31 10.87 7.76
N LEU A 82 12.05 9.57 7.70
CA LEU A 82 12.14 8.78 6.47
C LEU A 82 10.95 9.09 5.57
N THR A 83 11.15 9.88 4.53
CA THR A 83 10.09 10.25 3.58
C THR A 83 9.80 9.13 2.59
N MET A 84 8.57 9.10 2.07
CA MET A 84 8.09 8.03 1.19
C MET A 84 8.86 7.96 -0.13
N SER A 85 9.17 6.75 -0.54
CA SER A 85 9.81 6.42 -1.82
C SER A 85 8.99 5.40 -2.59
N GLU A 86 8.98 5.52 -3.92
CA GLU A 86 8.38 4.50 -4.79
C GLU A 86 9.18 3.20 -4.81
N GLN A 87 10.46 3.22 -4.39
CA GLN A 87 11.35 2.05 -4.41
C GLN A 87 11.10 1.10 -3.23
N TRP A 88 9.85 0.61 -3.14
CA TRP A 88 9.36 -0.17 -2.00
C TRP A 88 10.02 -1.55 -1.84
N GLU A 89 10.67 -2.04 -2.88
CA GLU A 89 11.53 -3.23 -2.81
C GLU A 89 12.65 -3.09 -1.78
N LYS A 90 13.13 -1.87 -1.52
CA LYS A 90 14.24 -1.63 -0.58
C LYS A 90 13.85 -1.84 0.88
N PRO A 91 12.80 -1.18 1.42
CA PRO A 91 12.37 -1.44 2.80
C PRO A 91 11.84 -2.86 2.96
N VAL A 92 11.17 -3.44 1.96
CA VAL A 92 10.76 -4.86 2.00
C VAL A 92 11.97 -5.76 2.11
N ALA A 93 13.01 -5.58 1.29
CA ALA A 93 14.24 -6.38 1.37
C ALA A 93 14.89 -6.28 2.76
N ALA A 94 14.98 -5.08 3.34
CA ALA A 94 15.52 -4.88 4.69
C ALA A 94 14.74 -5.65 5.76
N VAL A 95 13.41 -5.65 5.67
CA VAL A 95 12.54 -6.44 6.56
C VAL A 95 12.77 -7.94 6.36
N LEU A 96 12.82 -8.41 5.12
CA LEU A 96 13.04 -9.83 4.83
C LEU A 96 14.42 -10.31 5.29
N ASP A 97 15.45 -9.49 5.10
CA ASP A 97 16.82 -9.78 5.57
C ASP A 97 16.90 -9.84 7.09
N HIS A 98 16.26 -8.88 7.78
CA HIS A 98 16.25 -8.82 9.23
C HIS A 98 15.64 -10.08 9.87
N PHE A 99 14.51 -10.56 9.33
CA PHE A 99 13.82 -11.75 9.84
C PHE A 99 14.27 -13.07 9.19
N GLY A 100 15.21 -13.05 8.25
CA GLY A 100 15.70 -14.23 7.52
C GLY A 100 14.62 -14.93 6.71
N LEU A 101 13.79 -14.16 5.97
CA LEU A 101 12.62 -14.68 5.25
C LEU A 101 12.95 -14.90 3.76
N GLU A 102 12.56 -16.06 3.21
CA GLU A 102 12.84 -16.46 1.82
C GLU A 102 11.58 -16.70 0.96
N ASP A 103 10.43 -16.91 1.57
CA ASP A 103 9.14 -17.12 0.90
C ASP A 103 8.04 -16.44 1.68
N VAL A 104 7.53 -15.33 1.14
CA VAL A 104 6.51 -14.53 1.83
C VAL A 104 5.33 -14.19 0.94
N THR A 105 4.21 -13.90 1.60
CA THR A 105 3.10 -13.16 1.02
C THR A 105 3.23 -11.69 1.42
N LEU A 106 3.29 -10.77 0.44
CA LEU A 106 3.17 -9.34 0.71
C LEU A 106 1.71 -8.92 0.68
N LEU A 107 1.26 -8.22 1.70
CA LEU A 107 -0.07 -7.60 1.78
C LEU A 107 0.10 -6.09 1.95
N GLY A 108 -0.35 -5.33 0.98
CA GLY A 108 -0.36 -3.87 1.05
C GLY A 108 -1.77 -3.31 1.03
N PHE A 109 -2.07 -2.41 1.98
CA PHE A 109 -3.35 -1.71 2.08
C PHE A 109 -3.30 -0.35 1.38
N SER A 110 -4.36 0.03 0.66
CA SER A 110 -4.49 1.31 -0.03
C SER A 110 -3.34 1.54 -1.05
N LEU A 111 -2.60 2.64 -0.97
CA LEU A 111 -1.38 2.84 -1.79
C LEU A 111 -0.41 1.66 -1.63
N GLY A 112 -0.42 1.01 -0.47
CA GLY A 112 0.36 -0.19 -0.19
C GLY A 112 0.14 -1.31 -1.19
N GLY A 113 -1.04 -1.44 -1.79
CA GLY A 113 -1.28 -2.42 -2.85
C GLY A 113 -0.38 -2.20 -4.07
N GLY A 114 -0.22 -0.96 -4.51
CA GLY A 114 0.73 -0.59 -5.57
C GLY A 114 2.19 -0.79 -5.15
N LEU A 115 2.50 -0.44 -3.90
CA LEU A 115 3.84 -0.63 -3.33
C LEU A 115 4.21 -2.12 -3.21
N ALA A 116 3.25 -2.99 -2.84
CA ALA A 116 3.46 -4.44 -2.81
C ALA A 116 3.73 -5.03 -4.21
N ILE A 117 2.97 -4.60 -5.23
CA ILE A 117 3.23 -4.97 -6.64
C ILE A 117 4.64 -4.49 -7.06
N ARG A 118 5.02 -3.26 -6.70
CA ARG A 118 6.36 -2.73 -6.96
C ARG A 118 7.44 -3.58 -6.29
N ALA A 119 7.29 -3.88 -5.00
CA ALA A 119 8.26 -4.70 -4.29
C ALA A 119 8.43 -6.08 -4.94
N ALA A 120 7.34 -6.78 -5.25
CA ALA A 120 7.37 -8.10 -5.87
C ALA A 120 7.96 -8.12 -7.30
N ALA A 121 8.01 -6.99 -7.98
CA ALA A 121 8.66 -6.89 -9.28
C ALA A 121 10.20 -6.98 -9.17
N PHE A 122 10.78 -6.66 -8.01
CA PHE A 122 12.23 -6.59 -7.81
C PHE A 122 12.74 -7.46 -6.65
N GLU A 123 11.86 -7.93 -5.76
CA GLU A 123 12.19 -8.79 -4.62
C GLU A 123 11.63 -10.21 -4.86
N PRO A 124 12.47 -11.17 -5.27
CA PRO A 124 12.01 -12.50 -5.67
C PRO A 124 11.47 -13.36 -4.53
N ARG A 125 11.74 -13.00 -3.25
CA ARG A 125 11.20 -13.67 -2.05
C ARG A 125 9.72 -13.39 -1.84
N ALA A 126 9.18 -12.33 -2.47
CA ALA A 126 7.75 -12.03 -2.50
C ALA A 126 7.03 -12.96 -3.50
N ARG A 127 6.72 -14.18 -3.06
CA ARG A 127 6.12 -15.22 -3.90
C ARG A 127 4.62 -15.03 -4.13
N ARG A 128 3.95 -14.34 -3.24
CA ARG A 128 2.51 -14.02 -3.27
C ARG A 128 2.32 -12.56 -2.94
N VAL A 129 1.42 -11.90 -3.64
CA VAL A 129 1.17 -10.47 -3.50
C VAL A 129 -0.32 -10.20 -3.41
N ILE A 130 -0.73 -9.41 -2.44
CA ILE A 130 -2.11 -8.98 -2.26
C ILE A 130 -2.13 -7.45 -2.28
N ALA A 131 -2.85 -6.90 -3.24
CA ALA A 131 -3.11 -5.46 -3.36
C ALA A 131 -4.54 -5.18 -2.89
N ASP A 132 -4.69 -4.65 -1.70
CA ASP A 132 -5.95 -4.26 -1.09
C ASP A 132 -5.93 -2.75 -0.71
N ASP A 133 -6.36 -1.85 -1.56
CA ASP A 133 -6.92 -1.96 -2.92
C ASP A 133 -5.82 -2.01 -4.01
N ILE A 134 -6.30 -2.23 -5.26
CA ILE A 134 -5.48 -1.95 -6.42
C ILE A 134 -5.04 -0.47 -6.40
N MET A 135 -3.78 -0.23 -6.67
CA MET A 135 -3.25 1.12 -6.84
C MET A 135 -2.22 1.10 -7.99
N THR A 136 -2.75 1.08 -9.21
CA THR A 136 -1.93 0.95 -10.43
C THR A 136 -1.21 2.25 -10.77
N ASP A 137 -1.88 3.39 -10.54
CA ASP A 137 -1.34 4.73 -10.77
C ASP A 137 -1.91 5.70 -9.72
N PHE A 138 -1.02 6.33 -8.95
CA PHE A 138 -1.43 7.20 -7.86
C PHE A 138 -1.76 8.63 -8.32
N LEU A 139 -1.27 9.07 -9.48
CA LEU A 139 -1.57 10.42 -9.97
C LEU A 139 -3.07 10.65 -10.23
N PRO A 140 -3.80 9.77 -10.94
CA PRO A 140 -5.25 9.93 -11.13
C PRO A 140 -6.04 9.99 -9.82
N VAL A 141 -5.61 9.26 -8.79
CA VAL A 141 -6.21 9.27 -7.45
C VAL A 141 -6.11 10.67 -6.84
N ASN A 142 -4.93 11.28 -6.87
CA ASN A 142 -4.71 12.63 -6.35
C ASN A 142 -5.43 13.70 -7.16
N LEU A 143 -5.69 13.47 -8.45
CA LEU A 143 -6.37 14.42 -9.32
C LEU A 143 -7.89 14.44 -9.11
N ARG A 144 -8.52 13.35 -8.64
CA ARG A 144 -9.98 13.30 -8.38
C ARG A 144 -10.46 14.42 -7.46
N GLY A 145 -9.70 14.77 -6.45
CA GLY A 145 -10.02 15.84 -5.49
C GLY A 145 -9.74 17.28 -5.98
N GLN A 146 -9.08 17.46 -7.13
CA GLN A 146 -8.60 18.76 -7.59
C GLN A 146 -9.60 19.56 -8.43
N GLY A 147 -10.75 18.97 -8.79
CA GLY A 147 -11.84 19.65 -9.51
C GLY A 147 -11.83 19.41 -11.02
N PRO A 148 -12.82 20.00 -11.74
CA PRO A 148 -12.98 19.78 -13.17
C PRO A 148 -11.74 20.18 -13.98
N GLY A 149 -11.37 19.31 -14.92
CA GLY A 149 -10.22 19.57 -15.82
C GLY A 149 -8.85 19.31 -15.21
N ALA A 150 -8.73 19.00 -13.92
CA ALA A 150 -7.44 18.68 -13.29
C ALA A 150 -6.72 17.52 -13.97
N ASN A 151 -7.47 16.51 -14.42
CA ASN A 151 -6.95 15.33 -15.12
C ASN A 151 -6.22 15.66 -16.46
N VAL A 152 -6.50 16.81 -17.04
CA VAL A 152 -5.83 17.26 -18.27
C VAL A 152 -4.79 18.32 -17.95
N LEU A 153 -5.17 19.32 -17.15
CA LEU A 153 -4.33 20.50 -16.92
C LEU A 153 -3.09 20.19 -16.09
N VAL A 154 -3.23 19.41 -15.02
CA VAL A 154 -2.09 19.08 -14.13
C VAL A 154 -1.04 18.23 -14.85
N PRO A 155 -1.39 17.12 -15.55
CA PRO A 155 -0.39 16.38 -16.32
C PRO A 155 0.31 17.19 -17.41
N VAL A 156 -0.39 18.11 -18.09
CA VAL A 156 0.22 19.00 -19.07
C VAL A 156 1.23 19.95 -18.41
N MET A 157 0.84 20.55 -17.26
CA MET A 157 1.76 21.43 -16.52
C MET A 157 3.00 20.69 -16.00
N LEU A 158 2.81 19.45 -15.53
CA LEU A 158 3.91 18.57 -15.10
C LEU A 158 4.86 18.26 -16.28
N ALA A 159 4.32 17.87 -17.43
CA ALA A 159 5.09 17.58 -18.63
C ALA A 159 5.86 18.81 -19.16
N MET A 160 5.30 20.00 -19.00
CA MET A 160 5.94 21.28 -19.37
C MET A 160 6.88 21.83 -18.28
N HIS A 161 7.02 21.15 -17.15
CA HIS A 161 7.77 21.62 -15.98
C HIS A 161 7.33 23.02 -15.50
N ALA A 162 6.04 23.35 -15.65
CA ALA A 162 5.47 24.66 -15.34
C ALA A 162 5.19 24.82 -13.84
N ARG A 163 6.20 24.56 -12.98
CA ARG A 163 6.09 24.53 -11.50
C ARG A 163 5.42 25.75 -10.91
N GLY A 164 5.77 26.95 -11.40
CA GLY A 164 5.20 28.21 -10.89
C GLY A 164 3.68 28.29 -11.09
N ALA A 165 3.20 28.00 -12.31
CA ALA A 165 1.79 28.00 -12.64
C ALA A 165 1.04 26.86 -11.89
N LEU A 166 1.64 25.68 -11.81
CA LEU A 166 1.08 24.53 -11.07
C LEU A 166 0.93 24.86 -9.58
N ASN A 167 1.95 25.44 -8.95
CA ASN A 167 1.88 25.89 -7.56
C ASN A 167 0.78 26.94 -7.34
N ALA A 168 0.61 27.89 -8.25
CA ALA A 168 -0.44 28.89 -8.15
C ALA A 168 -1.84 28.26 -8.22
N LEU A 169 -2.05 27.35 -9.17
CA LEU A 169 -3.28 26.59 -9.34
C LEU A 169 -3.62 25.77 -8.09
N LEU A 170 -2.68 24.93 -7.62
CA LEU A 170 -2.89 24.04 -6.49
C LEU A 170 -3.11 24.83 -5.19
N ARG A 171 -2.36 25.91 -4.94
CA ARG A 171 -2.59 26.78 -3.78
C ARG A 171 -3.96 27.48 -3.83
N ALA A 172 -4.44 27.85 -5.02
CA ALA A 172 -5.80 28.38 -5.17
C ALA A 172 -6.84 27.29 -4.83
N ARG A 173 -6.61 26.05 -5.27
CA ARG A 173 -7.47 24.91 -4.95
C ARG A 173 -7.50 24.61 -3.43
N MET A 174 -6.35 24.61 -2.77
CA MET A 174 -6.24 24.44 -1.32
C MET A 174 -7.07 25.47 -0.56
N ARG A 175 -7.04 26.73 -0.98
CA ARG A 175 -7.87 27.79 -0.35
C ARG A 175 -9.37 27.60 -0.52
N SER A 176 -9.81 26.84 -1.52
CA SER A 176 -11.23 26.65 -1.85
C SER A 176 -11.79 25.29 -1.40
N SER A 177 -10.97 24.39 -0.90
CA SER A 177 -11.39 23.04 -0.51
C SER A 177 -10.51 22.48 0.60
N LEU A 178 -11.10 22.22 1.77
CA LEU A 178 -10.42 21.61 2.92
C LEU A 178 -9.85 20.23 2.58
N VAL A 179 -10.57 19.44 1.79
CA VAL A 179 -10.10 18.10 1.36
C VAL A 179 -8.86 18.22 0.48
N ALA A 180 -8.85 19.17 -0.47
CA ALA A 180 -7.67 19.41 -1.31
C ALA A 180 -6.50 19.98 -0.49
N GLU A 181 -6.78 20.87 0.48
CA GLU A 181 -5.75 21.39 1.38
C GLU A 181 -5.12 20.27 2.20
N TRP A 182 -5.95 19.46 2.85
CA TRP A 182 -5.47 18.31 3.63
C TRP A 182 -4.64 17.35 2.77
N GLY A 183 -5.19 16.88 1.66
CA GLY A 183 -4.50 15.88 0.82
C GLY A 183 -3.16 16.37 0.25
N ILE A 184 -3.09 17.65 -0.16
CA ILE A 184 -1.84 18.22 -0.67
C ILE A 184 -0.83 18.44 0.47
N ARG A 185 -1.26 18.96 1.64
CA ARG A 185 -0.37 19.15 2.79
C ARG A 185 0.17 17.81 3.31
N GLN A 186 -0.73 16.82 3.47
CA GLN A 186 -0.34 15.46 3.85
C GLN A 186 0.65 14.87 2.85
N GLY A 187 0.36 15.01 1.55
CA GLY A 187 1.25 14.54 0.51
C GLY A 187 2.61 15.22 0.51
N MET A 188 2.66 16.51 0.74
CA MET A 188 3.92 17.24 0.90
C MET A 188 4.72 16.74 2.11
N HIS A 189 4.06 16.49 3.24
CA HIS A 189 4.68 15.96 4.44
C HIS A 189 5.26 14.57 4.23
N VAL A 190 4.43 13.65 3.75
CA VAL A 190 4.82 12.24 3.48
C VAL A 190 5.98 12.14 2.49
N GLN A 191 5.98 12.98 1.45
CA GLN A 191 7.02 12.98 0.40
C GLN A 191 8.25 13.87 0.73
N GLY A 192 8.22 14.62 1.84
CA GLY A 192 9.24 15.63 2.13
C GLY A 192 9.29 16.77 1.10
N ALA A 193 8.17 17.03 0.41
CA ALA A 193 8.11 18.05 -0.63
C ALA A 193 7.88 19.44 -0.03
N SER A 194 8.60 20.44 -0.56
CA SER A 194 8.49 21.83 -0.09
C SER A 194 7.34 22.60 -0.76
N THR A 195 6.87 22.10 -1.90
CA THR A 195 5.82 22.75 -2.69
C THR A 195 4.80 21.75 -3.23
N PRO A 196 3.54 22.17 -3.48
CA PRO A 196 2.55 21.33 -4.14
C PRO A 196 3.00 20.72 -5.48
N ALA A 197 3.74 21.49 -6.28
CA ALA A 197 4.26 20.99 -7.55
C ALA A 197 5.27 19.86 -7.36
N GLU A 198 6.18 19.97 -6.40
CA GLU A 198 7.13 18.89 -6.06
C GLU A 198 6.41 17.62 -5.58
N PHE A 199 5.35 17.76 -4.79
CA PHE A 199 4.52 16.63 -4.40
C PHE A 199 3.91 15.93 -5.63
N PHE A 200 3.29 16.68 -6.56
CA PHE A 200 2.69 16.09 -7.76
C PHE A 200 3.74 15.50 -8.72
N GLU A 201 4.94 16.07 -8.78
CA GLU A 201 6.08 15.46 -9.50
C GLU A 201 6.53 14.15 -8.87
N ALA A 202 6.52 14.05 -7.53
CA ALA A 202 6.81 12.81 -6.84
C ALA A 202 5.72 11.74 -7.10
N VAL A 203 4.45 12.13 -7.02
CA VAL A 203 3.30 11.22 -7.22
C VAL A 203 3.34 10.48 -8.56
N GLN A 204 3.86 11.10 -9.64
CA GLN A 204 3.98 10.45 -10.96
C GLN A 204 4.84 9.19 -10.96
N ARG A 205 5.75 9.03 -9.98
CA ARG A 205 6.62 7.84 -9.89
C ARG A 205 5.91 6.61 -9.34
N TYR A 206 4.76 6.82 -8.66
CA TYR A 206 3.97 5.73 -8.06
C TYR A 206 3.01 5.14 -9.09
N THR A 207 3.58 4.46 -10.08
CA THR A 207 2.85 3.68 -11.08
C THR A 207 3.47 2.30 -11.22
N THR A 208 2.63 1.28 -11.28
CA THR A 208 3.06 -0.11 -11.43
C THR A 208 3.10 -0.56 -12.89
N LEU A 209 2.44 0.16 -13.80
CA LEU A 209 2.30 -0.25 -15.21
C LEU A 209 3.62 -0.62 -15.89
N PRO A 210 4.71 0.18 -15.76
CA PRO A 210 5.96 -0.12 -16.45
C PRO A 210 6.68 -1.36 -15.91
N ILE A 211 6.37 -1.80 -14.67
CA ILE A 211 7.14 -2.84 -13.96
C ILE A 211 6.31 -4.11 -13.65
N SER A 212 5.00 -4.09 -13.81
CA SER A 212 4.12 -5.22 -13.47
C SER A 212 4.46 -6.51 -14.25
N HIS A 213 5.03 -6.40 -15.45
CA HIS A 213 5.50 -7.54 -16.24
C HIS A 213 6.69 -8.29 -15.61
N LEU A 214 7.33 -7.73 -14.58
CA LEU A 214 8.42 -8.37 -13.83
C LEU A 214 7.91 -9.26 -12.69
N VAL A 215 6.67 -9.06 -12.23
CA VAL A 215 6.07 -9.87 -11.15
C VAL A 215 5.91 -11.32 -11.61
N ARG A 216 6.46 -12.27 -10.83
CA ARG A 216 6.49 -13.70 -11.14
C ARG A 216 5.58 -14.55 -10.26
N GLY A 217 5.23 -14.04 -9.09
CA GLY A 217 4.44 -14.75 -8.08
C GLY A 217 2.95 -14.83 -8.41
N ASP A 218 2.16 -15.32 -7.45
CA ASP A 218 0.71 -15.25 -7.49
C ASP A 218 0.25 -13.86 -7.01
N VAL A 219 -0.78 -13.34 -7.64
CA VAL A 219 -1.29 -12.00 -7.33
C VAL A 219 -2.78 -12.05 -7.03
N LEU A 220 -3.20 -11.46 -5.92
CA LEU A 220 -4.58 -11.13 -5.61
C LEU A 220 -4.77 -9.61 -5.74
N LEU A 221 -5.67 -9.20 -6.62
CA LEU A 221 -6.09 -7.81 -6.77
C LEU A 221 -7.48 -7.64 -6.18
N MET A 222 -7.62 -6.75 -5.21
CA MET A 222 -8.89 -6.45 -4.55
C MET A 222 -9.31 -5.02 -4.88
N ALA A 223 -10.59 -4.79 -5.10
CA ALA A 223 -11.14 -3.48 -5.45
C ALA A 223 -12.56 -3.30 -4.93
N GLY A 224 -12.88 -2.11 -4.44
CA GLY A 224 -14.26 -1.69 -4.17
C GLY A 224 -14.94 -1.18 -5.44
N SER A 225 -16.18 -1.62 -5.71
CA SER A 225 -16.92 -1.17 -6.90
C SER A 225 -17.27 0.32 -6.87
N GLU A 226 -17.26 0.93 -5.69
CA GLU A 226 -17.59 2.34 -5.48
C GLU A 226 -16.50 3.02 -4.63
N ASP A 227 -15.25 2.64 -4.84
CA ASP A 227 -14.13 3.27 -4.17
C ASP A 227 -14.07 4.76 -4.53
N HIS A 228 -14.08 5.60 -3.50
CA HIS A 228 -14.07 7.04 -3.68
C HIS A 228 -12.68 7.62 -3.96
N TYR A 229 -11.60 6.84 -3.70
CA TYR A 229 -10.22 7.19 -4.02
C TYR A 229 -9.76 6.55 -5.33
N VAL A 230 -9.78 5.22 -5.40
CA VAL A 230 -9.19 4.46 -6.50
C VAL A 230 -10.23 4.21 -7.60
N PRO A 231 -10.03 4.71 -8.82
CA PRO A 231 -10.92 4.40 -9.94
C PRO A 231 -10.88 2.91 -10.28
N LEU A 232 -12.06 2.26 -10.38
CA LEU A 232 -12.16 0.83 -10.72
C LEU A 232 -11.53 0.50 -12.08
N GLU A 233 -11.42 1.50 -12.96
CA GLU A 233 -10.74 1.40 -14.28
C GLU A 233 -9.25 1.04 -14.16
N GLN A 234 -8.65 1.20 -12.98
CA GLN A 234 -7.28 0.75 -12.73
C GLN A 234 -7.16 -0.79 -12.71
N LEU A 235 -8.23 -1.52 -12.35
CA LEU A 235 -8.20 -2.98 -12.28
C LEU A 235 -7.90 -3.65 -13.63
N PRO A 236 -8.62 -3.38 -14.73
CA PRO A 236 -8.29 -3.98 -16.02
C PRO A 236 -6.90 -3.57 -16.54
N ALA A 237 -6.42 -2.38 -16.22
CA ALA A 237 -5.08 -1.95 -16.58
C ALA A 237 -4.01 -2.78 -15.85
N GLN A 238 -4.18 -3.01 -14.54
CA GLN A 238 -3.28 -3.84 -13.74
C GLN A 238 -3.29 -5.30 -14.17
N LEU A 239 -4.48 -5.87 -14.42
CA LEU A 239 -4.63 -7.24 -14.93
C LEU A 239 -3.85 -7.45 -16.25
N LYS A 240 -3.97 -6.49 -17.18
CA LYS A 240 -3.28 -6.53 -18.46
C LYS A 240 -1.76 -6.41 -18.33
N ALA A 241 -1.27 -5.70 -17.32
CA ALA A 241 0.16 -5.46 -17.12
C ALA A 241 0.90 -6.63 -16.45
N LEU A 242 0.21 -7.50 -15.71
CA LEU A 242 0.79 -8.64 -14.98
C LEU A 242 1.04 -9.87 -15.87
N THR A 243 1.78 -9.69 -16.98
CA THR A 243 1.93 -10.68 -18.05
C THR A 243 2.81 -11.87 -17.70
N ALA A 244 3.65 -11.78 -16.66
CA ALA A 244 4.55 -12.84 -16.24
C ALA A 244 4.18 -13.45 -14.89
N ALA A 245 3.10 -12.99 -14.25
CA ALA A 245 2.62 -13.54 -13.00
C ALA A 245 2.18 -15.01 -13.16
N ARG A 246 2.49 -15.86 -12.18
CA ARG A 246 2.10 -17.29 -12.18
C ARG A 246 0.58 -17.45 -12.21
N SER A 247 -0.12 -16.65 -11.42
CA SER A 247 -1.57 -16.53 -11.46
C SER A 247 -2.00 -15.13 -11.06
N VAL A 248 -3.16 -14.69 -11.55
CA VAL A 248 -3.78 -13.43 -11.12
C VAL A 248 -5.24 -13.70 -10.79
N THR A 249 -5.62 -13.42 -9.56
CA THR A 249 -7.00 -13.45 -9.07
C THR A 249 -7.47 -12.00 -8.88
N ALA A 250 -8.64 -11.67 -9.39
CA ALA A 250 -9.27 -10.36 -9.15
C ALA A 250 -10.57 -10.53 -8.37
N ARG A 251 -10.77 -9.72 -7.35
CA ARG A 251 -12.00 -9.67 -6.54
C ARG A 251 -12.52 -8.25 -6.48
N VAL A 252 -13.71 -8.02 -7.02
CA VAL A 252 -14.43 -6.74 -6.89
C VAL A 252 -15.52 -6.93 -5.84
N PHE A 253 -15.52 -6.06 -4.84
CA PHE A 253 -16.51 -6.05 -3.76
C PHE A 253 -17.62 -5.06 -4.07
N THR A 254 -18.87 -5.44 -3.77
CA THR A 254 -20.06 -4.70 -4.19
C THR A 254 -20.83 -4.10 -3.02
N ARG A 255 -21.81 -3.27 -3.34
CA ARG A 255 -22.71 -2.65 -2.37
C ARG A 255 -23.59 -3.68 -1.66
N GLU A 256 -24.00 -4.75 -2.35
CA GLU A 256 -24.79 -5.84 -1.77
C GLU A 256 -24.00 -6.55 -0.67
N GLU A 257 -22.68 -6.57 -0.78
CA GLU A 257 -21.77 -7.15 0.23
C GLU A 257 -21.37 -6.12 1.30
N GLN A 258 -21.81 -4.87 1.19
CA GLN A 258 -21.41 -3.74 2.05
C GLN A 258 -19.90 -3.48 2.07
N ALA A 259 -19.19 -3.88 1.03
CA ALA A 259 -17.73 -3.83 0.93
C ALA A 259 -17.24 -3.02 -0.29
N GLN A 260 -18.11 -2.18 -0.87
CA GLN A 260 -17.85 -1.41 -2.09
C GLN A 260 -16.85 -0.27 -1.94
N ASN A 261 -16.53 0.11 -0.71
CA ASN A 261 -15.67 1.26 -0.40
C ASN A 261 -14.18 0.91 -0.42
N HIS A 262 -13.35 1.93 -0.30
CA HIS A 262 -11.90 1.82 -0.20
C HIS A 262 -11.47 0.85 0.94
N CYS A 263 -10.53 -0.05 0.66
CA CYS A 263 -10.08 -1.13 1.56
C CYS A 263 -11.24 -1.89 2.22
N GLN A 264 -12.40 -1.95 1.57
CA GLN A 264 -13.64 -2.63 1.99
C GLN A 264 -14.06 -2.32 3.44
N VAL A 265 -13.80 -1.10 3.91
CA VAL A 265 -14.02 -0.68 5.31
C VAL A 265 -15.47 -0.88 5.81
N GLY A 266 -16.46 -0.98 4.92
CA GLY A 266 -17.84 -1.29 5.26
C GLY A 266 -18.07 -2.74 5.71
N ASN A 267 -17.24 -3.68 5.23
CA ASN A 267 -17.28 -5.10 5.60
C ASN A 267 -15.87 -5.71 5.55
N PHE A 268 -14.99 -5.15 6.37
CA PHE A 268 -13.57 -5.55 6.43
C PHE A 268 -13.38 -7.04 6.76
N GLY A 269 -14.29 -7.64 7.55
CA GLY A 269 -14.27 -9.07 7.84
C GLY A 269 -14.47 -9.96 6.59
N LEU A 270 -15.16 -9.48 5.56
CA LEU A 270 -15.29 -10.19 4.29
C LEU A 270 -13.97 -10.12 3.50
N SER A 271 -13.33 -8.97 3.40
CA SER A 271 -12.04 -8.85 2.70
C SER A 271 -10.97 -9.70 3.36
N LEU A 272 -10.90 -9.72 4.70
CA LEU A 272 -9.97 -10.58 5.44
C LEU A 272 -10.20 -12.07 5.19
N ARG A 273 -11.44 -12.53 5.13
CA ARG A 273 -11.73 -13.93 4.76
C ARG A 273 -11.21 -14.26 3.37
N VAL A 274 -11.46 -13.39 2.39
CA VAL A 274 -10.95 -13.59 1.01
C VAL A 274 -9.42 -13.65 0.99
N ILE A 275 -8.75 -12.79 1.75
CA ILE A 275 -7.29 -12.79 1.89
C ILE A 275 -6.81 -14.11 2.49
N ILE A 276 -7.35 -14.51 3.64
CA ILE A 276 -6.94 -15.71 4.37
C ILE A 276 -7.17 -16.97 3.53
N ASP A 277 -8.35 -17.10 2.91
CA ASP A 277 -8.68 -18.24 2.06
C ASP A 277 -7.73 -18.33 0.87
N TRP A 278 -7.48 -17.21 0.20
CA TRP A 278 -6.60 -17.15 -0.97
C TRP A 278 -5.14 -17.52 -0.62
N ILE A 279 -4.60 -17.02 0.52
CA ILE A 279 -3.24 -17.38 0.97
C ILE A 279 -3.19 -18.87 1.30
N SER A 280 -4.16 -19.39 2.06
CA SER A 280 -4.20 -20.80 2.48
C SER A 280 -4.21 -21.76 1.29
N GLU A 281 -5.00 -21.46 0.24
CA GLU A 281 -4.99 -22.23 -1.00
C GLU A 281 -3.64 -22.26 -1.70
N ARG A 282 -2.91 -21.15 -1.70
CA ARG A 282 -1.63 -21.01 -2.40
C ARG A 282 -0.44 -21.58 -1.62
N THR A 283 -0.49 -21.54 -0.29
CA THR A 283 0.55 -22.14 0.56
C THR A 283 0.41 -23.65 0.66
N ALA A 284 -0.81 -24.19 0.63
CA ALA A 284 -1.04 -25.66 0.61
C ALA A 284 -0.62 -26.32 -0.73
N ALA A 285 -0.51 -25.54 -1.81
CA ALA A 285 -0.14 -26.03 -3.15
C ALA A 285 1.37 -25.89 -3.47
N SER A 286 2.15 -25.32 -2.56
CA SER A 286 3.60 -25.11 -2.67
C SER A 286 4.37 -26.23 -2.02
#